data_f4a140e4eda3c4d41974c4b675584b28
#
_entry.id   f4a140e4eda3c4d41974c4b675584b28
#
_cell.length_a   1.000
_cell.length_b   1.000
_cell.length_c   1.000
_cell.angle_alpha   90.00
_cell.angle_beta   90.00
_cell.angle_gamma   90.00
#
_symmetry.space_group_name_H-M   'P 1'
#
loop_
_entity.id
_entity.type
_entity.pdbx_description
1 polymer ?
#
loop_
_entity_poly.entity_id
_entity_poly.type
_entity_poly.pdbx_seq_one_letter_code
_entity_poly.pdbx_strand_id
1 'polypeptide(L)'
;MLLSIIKYLLNTRRPLIDNMPQLDRRRQHYVGFDRPSGDATVYPQVIMPKKGTLITLPTKGRGKNTKKGPGEGYLCWQVLRHHLEGFYDNVAVSVDGHRYVPDLAYIDEVHGIFIDIENDEPYVMSSLIPTHYIGKDEVRNRTITKAGWIVVRFSERQSFDNTINCLRYVYDMIRSVNPDIVLPNCLEHVAPVSAEPRWNYKRAKQLASDNYRLEYMNKKIEWKIYNSFFSI
;
A
#
# COMPACT_ATOMS: atom_id res chain seq x y z
N MET A 1 22.45 15.50 -1.86
CA MET A 1 21.19 14.76 -1.76
C MET A 1 21.40 13.24 -1.89
N LEU A 2 22.00 12.70 -2.96
CA LEU A 2 22.25 11.26 -3.15
C LEU A 2 23.10 10.66 -2.01
N LEU A 3 24.18 11.32 -1.60
CA LEU A 3 25.07 10.90 -0.51
C LEU A 3 24.37 10.89 0.88
N SER A 4 23.39 11.75 1.11
CA SER A 4 22.62 11.74 2.36
C SER A 4 21.61 10.61 2.39
N ILE A 5 21.02 10.27 1.25
CA ILE A 5 20.14 9.10 1.10
C ILE A 5 20.93 7.81 1.30
N ILE A 6 22.11 7.70 0.69
CA ILE A 6 23.00 6.54 0.85
C ILE A 6 23.47 6.40 2.30
N LYS A 7 23.89 7.50 2.95
CA LYS A 7 24.27 7.47 4.38
C LYS A 7 23.09 7.09 5.28
N TYR A 8 21.90 7.59 5.00
CA TYR A 8 20.69 7.25 5.74
C TYR A 8 20.35 5.76 5.58
N LEU A 9 20.36 5.24 4.35
CA LEU A 9 20.12 3.82 4.06
C LEU A 9 21.20 2.90 4.65
N LEU A 10 22.48 3.31 4.63
CA LEU A 10 23.60 2.54 5.21
C LEU A 10 23.58 2.51 6.74
N ASN A 11 23.10 3.57 7.40
CA ASN A 11 22.98 3.62 8.85
C ASN A 11 21.74 2.92 9.40
N THR A 12 20.75 2.63 8.57
CA THR A 12 19.50 1.98 8.94
C THR A 12 19.48 0.56 8.39
N ARG A 13 20.22 -0.36 9.00
CA ARG A 13 20.11 -1.81 8.75
C ARG A 13 18.74 -2.41 9.17
N ARG A 14 17.71 -1.60 9.37
CA ARG A 14 16.37 -2.05 9.76
C ARG A 14 15.38 -1.59 8.70
N PRO A 15 14.44 -2.43 8.26
CA PRO A 15 13.23 -1.95 7.60
C PRO A 15 12.56 -1.00 8.60
N LEU A 16 12.33 0.22 8.18
CA LEU A 16 12.14 1.39 9.04
C LEU A 16 10.74 1.48 9.65
N ILE A 17 9.84 0.60 9.23
CA ILE A 17 8.45 0.60 9.66
C ILE A 17 8.17 -0.61 10.58
N ASP A 18 9.22 -1.25 11.10
CA ASP A 18 9.14 -2.49 11.91
C ASP A 18 8.53 -2.29 13.32
N ASN A 19 8.28 -1.06 13.72
CA ASN A 19 7.64 -0.78 15.01
C ASN A 19 6.13 -0.66 14.82
N MET A 20 5.46 -1.79 14.70
CA MET A 20 4.00 -1.81 14.82
C MET A 20 3.60 -1.14 16.15
N PRO A 21 2.59 -0.23 16.16
CA PRO A 21 2.18 0.45 17.36
C PRO A 21 1.74 -0.57 18.43
N GLN A 22 1.98 -0.24 19.68
CA GLN A 22 1.39 -0.98 20.78
C GLN A 22 -0.12 -0.66 20.82
N LEU A 23 -0.91 -1.51 20.19
CA LEU A 23 -2.35 -1.38 20.15
C LEU A 23 -2.98 -1.85 21.47
N ASP A 24 -3.95 -1.12 21.98
CA ASP A 24 -4.73 -1.57 23.15
C ASP A 24 -5.69 -2.71 22.75
N ARG A 25 -5.23 -3.94 22.85
CA ARG A 25 -6.00 -5.15 22.52
C ARG A 25 -7.21 -5.40 23.42
N ARG A 26 -7.36 -4.65 24.52
CA ARG A 26 -8.53 -4.74 25.42
C ARG A 26 -9.68 -3.86 24.93
N ARG A 27 -9.37 -2.86 24.10
CA ARG A 27 -10.35 -1.97 23.49
C ARG A 27 -10.86 -2.56 22.18
N GLN A 28 -12.16 -2.58 22.02
CA GLN A 28 -12.79 -2.89 20.73
C GLN A 28 -12.90 -1.62 19.88
N HIS A 29 -12.50 -1.71 18.64
CA HIS A 29 -12.58 -0.63 17.67
C HIS A 29 -13.61 -0.99 16.62
N TYR A 30 -14.40 -0.01 16.19
CA TYR A 30 -15.41 -0.18 15.17
C TYR A 30 -15.25 0.87 14.08
N VAL A 31 -15.62 0.50 12.85
CA VAL A 31 -15.67 1.44 11.73
C VAL A 31 -16.69 2.53 12.03
N GLY A 32 -16.23 3.77 12.24
CA GLY A 32 -17.06 4.92 12.63
C GLY A 32 -17.66 5.69 11.44
N PHE A 33 -17.16 5.47 10.24
CA PHE A 33 -17.53 6.22 9.04
C PHE A 33 -18.44 5.40 8.13
N ASP A 34 -19.20 6.12 7.28
CA ASP A 34 -20.06 5.56 6.23
C ASP A 34 -19.71 6.25 4.91
N ARG A 35 -19.08 5.52 4.02
CA ARG A 35 -18.65 6.02 2.73
C ARG A 35 -18.74 4.90 1.68
N PRO A 36 -19.22 5.21 0.46
CA PRO A 36 -19.24 4.22 -0.62
C PRO A 36 -17.82 3.89 -1.10
N SER A 37 -17.66 2.68 -1.59
CA SER A 37 -16.46 2.29 -2.33
C SER A 37 -16.32 3.08 -3.63
N GLY A 38 -15.09 3.19 -4.11
CA GLY A 38 -14.80 3.82 -5.40
C GLY A 38 -15.17 2.93 -6.59
N ASP A 39 -14.90 3.44 -7.79
CA ASP A 39 -15.09 2.68 -9.04
C ASP A 39 -14.15 1.47 -9.08
N ALA A 40 -14.73 0.29 -9.27
CA ALA A 40 -13.98 -0.97 -9.31
C ALA A 40 -13.20 -1.18 -10.64
N THR A 41 -13.40 -0.33 -11.63
CA THR A 41 -12.79 -0.45 -12.96
C THR A 41 -11.54 0.41 -13.15
N VAL A 42 -11.19 1.24 -12.16
CA VAL A 42 -10.02 2.14 -12.19
C VAL A 42 -9.12 1.95 -10.98
N TYR A 43 -7.84 2.33 -11.14
CA TYR A 43 -6.91 2.61 -10.05
C TYR A 43 -6.84 4.11 -9.80
N PRO A 44 -6.67 4.59 -8.56
CA PRO A 44 -6.70 3.80 -7.33
C PRO A 44 -8.09 3.21 -7.07
N GLN A 45 -8.13 1.91 -6.75
CA GLN A 45 -9.36 1.29 -6.29
C GLN A 45 -9.49 1.46 -4.78
N VAL A 46 -10.62 1.97 -4.31
CA VAL A 46 -10.93 2.06 -2.87
C VAL A 46 -12.13 1.18 -2.56
N ILE A 47 -11.98 0.30 -1.56
CA ILE A 47 -13.05 -0.57 -1.10
C ILE A 47 -13.26 -0.30 0.39
N MET A 48 -14.46 0.11 0.74
CA MET A 48 -14.81 0.56 2.08
C MET A 48 -15.43 -0.58 2.90
N PRO A 49 -15.06 -0.72 4.19
CA PRO A 49 -15.79 -1.56 5.13
C PRO A 49 -17.15 -0.95 5.48
N LYS A 50 -18.07 -1.76 5.97
CA LYS A 50 -19.36 -1.27 6.48
C LYS A 50 -19.19 -0.57 7.82
N LYS A 51 -19.90 0.55 8.02
CA LYS A 51 -20.01 1.21 9.33
C LYS A 51 -20.48 0.22 10.40
N GLY A 52 -19.89 0.32 11.59
CA GLY A 52 -20.17 -0.57 12.71
C GLY A 52 -19.47 -1.94 12.65
N THR A 53 -18.66 -2.20 11.59
CA THR A 53 -17.85 -3.43 11.56
C THR A 53 -16.79 -3.38 12.66
N LEU A 54 -16.66 -4.49 13.42
CA LEU A 54 -15.58 -4.65 14.40
C LEU A 54 -14.23 -4.74 13.65
N ILE A 55 -13.28 -3.92 14.08
CA ILE A 55 -11.96 -3.87 13.45
C ILE A 55 -11.09 -4.99 14.03
N THR A 56 -10.60 -5.87 13.17
CA THR A 56 -9.60 -6.87 13.52
C THR A 56 -8.24 -6.21 13.64
N LEU A 57 -7.67 -6.19 14.84
CA LEU A 57 -6.37 -5.60 15.08
C LEU A 57 -5.26 -6.43 14.42
N PRO A 58 -4.26 -5.77 13.81
CA PRO A 58 -3.18 -6.47 13.17
C PRO A 58 -2.24 -7.14 14.16
N THR A 59 -1.49 -8.08 13.64
CA THR A 59 -0.35 -8.72 14.30
C THR A 59 0.92 -8.45 13.53
N LYS A 60 2.08 -8.81 14.09
CA LYS A 60 3.34 -8.70 13.38
C LYS A 60 3.33 -9.54 12.10
N GLY A 61 3.86 -9.00 11.01
CA GLY A 61 3.93 -9.63 9.70
C GLY A 61 4.95 -10.78 9.62
N ARG A 62 5.45 -11.10 8.43
CA ARG A 62 6.31 -12.27 8.18
C ARG A 62 7.76 -12.13 8.65
N GLY A 63 8.19 -10.91 9.07
CA GLY A 63 9.58 -10.66 9.48
C GLY A 63 10.41 -9.96 8.40
N LYS A 64 11.68 -9.70 8.72
CA LYS A 64 12.57 -8.74 8.05
C LYS A 64 13.04 -9.10 6.64
N ASN A 65 12.81 -10.32 6.16
CA ASN A 65 13.44 -10.84 4.94
C ASN A 65 12.45 -11.07 3.78
N THR A 66 11.28 -10.46 3.82
CA THR A 66 10.34 -10.55 2.70
C THR A 66 10.82 -9.62 1.60
N LYS A 67 11.13 -10.17 0.41
CA LYS A 67 11.46 -9.34 -0.76
C LYS A 67 10.24 -8.52 -1.14
N LYS A 68 10.45 -7.22 -1.26
CA LYS A 68 9.42 -6.26 -1.69
C LYS A 68 9.40 -6.14 -3.21
N GLY A 69 8.20 -6.02 -3.76
CA GLY A 69 8.04 -5.59 -5.15
C GLY A 69 8.56 -4.15 -5.36
N PRO A 70 8.86 -3.76 -6.62
CA PRO A 70 9.37 -2.43 -6.91
C PRO A 70 8.47 -1.30 -6.41
N GLY A 71 7.17 -1.35 -6.69
CA GLY A 71 6.22 -0.33 -6.27
C GLY A 71 6.04 -0.28 -4.75
N GLU A 72 5.96 -1.44 -4.09
CA GLU A 72 5.89 -1.56 -2.64
C GLU A 72 7.12 -0.93 -1.97
N GLY A 73 8.31 -1.26 -2.46
CA GLY A 73 9.56 -0.69 -1.94
C GLY A 73 9.61 0.84 -2.08
N TYR A 74 9.08 1.35 -3.18
CA TYR A 74 9.05 2.80 -3.43
C TYR A 74 8.08 3.53 -2.51
N LEU A 75 6.88 2.96 -2.26
CA LEU A 75 5.92 3.49 -1.28
C LEU A 75 6.55 3.56 0.11
N CYS A 76 7.14 2.46 0.58
CA CYS A 76 7.82 2.40 1.87
C CYS A 76 8.94 3.44 1.98
N TRP A 77 9.77 3.57 0.93
CA TRP A 77 10.85 4.55 0.92
C TRP A 77 10.36 6.00 1.01
N GLN A 78 9.29 6.37 0.32
CA GLN A 78 8.73 7.72 0.40
C GLN A 78 8.12 8.01 1.77
N VAL A 79 7.44 7.04 2.39
CA VAL A 79 6.95 7.18 3.77
C VAL A 79 8.09 7.54 4.72
N LEU A 80 9.21 6.84 4.59
CA LEU A 80 10.40 7.08 5.41
C LEU A 80 11.05 8.42 5.14
N ARG A 81 11.26 8.73 3.87
CA ARG A 81 11.91 9.97 3.43
C ARG A 81 11.18 11.20 3.94
N HIS A 82 9.86 11.12 4.04
CA HIS A 82 9.00 12.23 4.47
C HIS A 82 8.54 12.11 5.93
N HIS A 83 9.06 11.11 6.66
CA HIS A 83 8.70 10.86 8.06
C HIS A 83 7.18 10.80 8.29
N LEU A 84 6.45 10.13 7.37
CA LEU A 84 5.00 10.00 7.48
C LEU A 84 4.65 8.97 8.57
N GLU A 85 3.88 9.41 9.54
CA GLU A 85 3.47 8.59 10.68
C GLU A 85 2.24 7.72 10.34
N GLY A 86 2.05 6.66 11.12
CA GLY A 86 0.90 5.76 10.98
C GLY A 86 1.06 4.68 9.93
N PHE A 87 2.16 4.66 9.16
CA PHE A 87 2.41 3.64 8.14
C PHE A 87 3.31 2.52 8.65
N TYR A 88 3.00 1.28 8.24
CA TYR A 88 3.70 0.05 8.67
C TYR A 88 3.78 -0.95 7.52
N ASP A 89 4.93 -1.55 7.30
CA ASP A 89 5.18 -2.48 6.19
C ASP A 89 5.23 -3.96 6.57
N ASN A 90 5.18 -4.26 7.85
CA ASN A 90 5.31 -5.62 8.35
C ASN A 90 4.20 -5.98 9.34
N VAL A 91 2.97 -5.80 8.92
CA VAL A 91 1.77 -6.17 9.67
C VAL A 91 1.00 -7.27 8.97
N ALA A 92 0.19 -8.01 9.69
CA ALA A 92 -0.70 -9.01 9.15
C ALA A 92 -2.08 -8.93 9.80
N VAL A 93 -3.10 -9.16 9.01
CA VAL A 93 -4.49 -9.27 9.45
C VAL A 93 -4.92 -10.73 9.33
N SER A 94 -5.38 -11.32 10.43
CA SER A 94 -5.84 -12.72 10.44
C SER A 94 -7.37 -12.75 10.54
N VAL A 95 -8.02 -13.32 9.53
CA VAL A 95 -9.47 -13.42 9.42
C VAL A 95 -9.85 -14.81 8.93
N ASP A 96 -10.80 -15.47 9.58
CA ASP A 96 -11.33 -16.77 9.19
C ASP A 96 -10.23 -17.83 8.91
N GLY A 97 -9.18 -17.84 9.74
CA GLY A 97 -8.04 -18.76 9.60
C GLY A 97 -7.04 -18.38 8.49
N HIS A 98 -7.32 -17.37 7.71
CA HIS A 98 -6.42 -16.83 6.70
C HIS A 98 -5.64 -15.64 7.23
N ARG A 99 -4.38 -15.53 6.79
CA ARG A 99 -3.48 -14.45 7.16
C ARG A 99 -3.10 -13.64 5.93
N TYR A 100 -3.46 -12.36 5.96
CA TYR A 100 -3.19 -11.40 4.89
C TYR A 100 -2.12 -10.42 5.36
N VAL A 101 -1.20 -10.10 4.47
CA VAL A 101 -0.11 -9.13 4.74
C VAL A 101 -0.26 -8.01 3.71
N PRO A 102 -0.62 -6.79 4.12
CA PRO A 102 -0.57 -5.61 3.27
C PRO A 102 0.83 -5.34 2.74
N ASP A 103 0.94 -4.79 1.54
CA ASP A 103 2.22 -4.24 1.05
C ASP A 103 2.66 -3.05 1.90
N LEU A 104 1.69 -2.21 2.28
CA LEU A 104 1.85 -1.14 3.25
C LEU A 104 0.53 -0.97 4.01
N ALA A 105 0.57 -0.83 5.32
CA ALA A 105 -0.61 -0.53 6.13
C ALA A 105 -0.56 0.90 6.68
N TYR A 106 -1.73 1.54 6.79
CA TYR A 106 -1.91 2.72 7.64
C TYR A 106 -2.78 2.34 8.83
N ILE A 107 -2.35 2.71 10.04
CA ILE A 107 -3.03 2.37 11.28
C ILE A 107 -3.14 3.61 12.15
N ASP A 108 -4.37 4.05 12.37
CA ASP A 108 -4.75 5.07 13.33
C ASP A 108 -5.79 4.49 14.30
N GLU A 109 -5.30 3.99 15.42
CA GLU A 109 -6.13 3.36 16.44
C GLU A 109 -7.07 4.37 17.11
N VAL A 110 -6.65 5.62 17.24
CA VAL A 110 -7.41 6.67 17.92
C VAL A 110 -8.73 6.93 17.17
N HIS A 111 -8.65 7.02 15.85
CA HIS A 111 -9.80 7.31 14.99
C HIS A 111 -10.43 6.07 14.37
N GLY A 112 -9.90 4.87 14.66
CA GLY A 112 -10.41 3.62 14.08
C GLY A 112 -10.24 3.52 12.57
N ILE A 113 -9.14 4.07 12.03
CA ILE A 113 -8.84 4.04 10.60
C ILE A 113 -7.70 3.04 10.35
N PHE A 114 -8.04 1.94 9.68
CA PHE A 114 -7.10 0.88 9.32
C PHE A 114 -7.18 0.65 7.82
N ILE A 115 -6.04 0.75 7.13
CA ILE A 115 -5.99 0.67 5.66
C ILE A 115 -4.97 -0.38 5.24
N ASP A 116 -5.42 -1.25 4.35
CA ASP A 116 -4.63 -2.19 3.57
C ASP A 116 -4.30 -1.53 2.24
N ILE A 117 -3.05 -1.14 2.04
CA ILE A 117 -2.55 -0.50 0.81
C ILE A 117 -1.82 -1.57 0.01
N GLU A 118 -2.33 -1.82 -1.20
CA GLU A 118 -1.84 -2.83 -2.12
C GLU A 118 -1.26 -2.20 -3.37
N ASN A 119 -0.25 -2.86 -3.88
CA ASN A 119 0.45 -2.45 -5.08
C ASN A 119 0.36 -3.56 -6.13
N ASP A 120 -0.52 -3.35 -7.10
CA ASP A 120 -0.87 -4.36 -8.09
C ASP A 120 0.06 -4.33 -9.30
N GLU A 121 0.77 -5.42 -9.54
CA GLU A 121 1.43 -5.66 -10.82
C GLU A 121 0.51 -6.44 -11.77
N PRO A 122 0.60 -6.21 -13.11
CA PRO A 122 -0.25 -6.93 -14.06
C PRO A 122 0.14 -8.41 -14.25
N TYR A 123 1.38 -8.77 -13.93
CA TYR A 123 1.89 -10.14 -14.06
C TYR A 123 3.13 -10.37 -13.20
N VAL A 124 3.35 -11.62 -12.82
CA VAL A 124 4.56 -12.05 -12.11
C VAL A 124 5.77 -11.98 -13.05
N MET A 125 6.80 -11.23 -12.70
CA MET A 125 7.97 -10.97 -13.57
C MET A 125 8.68 -12.25 -14.04
N SER A 126 8.84 -13.24 -13.18
CA SER A 126 9.60 -14.48 -13.47
C SER A 126 8.84 -15.48 -14.34
N SER A 127 7.50 -15.48 -14.29
CA SER A 127 6.65 -16.47 -14.95
C SER A 127 5.75 -15.89 -16.01
N LEU A 128 5.64 -14.56 -16.09
CA LEU A 128 4.73 -13.82 -16.97
C LEU A 128 3.24 -14.18 -16.76
N ILE A 129 2.91 -14.79 -15.62
CA ILE A 129 1.54 -15.18 -15.28
C ILE A 129 0.77 -13.92 -14.87
N PRO A 130 -0.39 -13.63 -15.50
CA PRO A 130 -1.27 -12.52 -15.11
C PRO A 130 -1.70 -12.59 -13.64
N THR A 131 -1.65 -11.44 -12.96
CA THR A 131 -2.07 -11.30 -11.56
C THR A 131 -2.83 -9.99 -11.37
N HIS A 132 -3.50 -9.81 -10.23
CA HIS A 132 -4.22 -8.59 -9.83
C HIS A 132 -5.19 -8.01 -10.88
N TYR A 133 -5.72 -8.85 -11.80
CA TYR A 133 -6.73 -8.40 -12.75
C TYR A 133 -8.12 -8.34 -12.13
N ILE A 134 -9.04 -7.59 -12.74
CA ILE A 134 -10.43 -7.44 -12.29
C ILE A 134 -11.04 -8.82 -12.02
N GLY A 135 -11.57 -9.03 -10.82
CA GLY A 135 -12.15 -10.30 -10.36
C GLY A 135 -11.18 -11.20 -9.57
N LYS A 136 -9.85 -11.02 -9.71
CA LYS A 136 -8.86 -11.92 -9.08
C LYS A 136 -8.80 -11.79 -7.56
N ASP A 137 -8.79 -10.55 -7.05
CA ASP A 137 -8.57 -10.26 -5.63
C ASP A 137 -9.85 -10.02 -4.82
N GLU A 138 -11.03 -10.30 -5.39
CA GLU A 138 -12.31 -10.00 -4.74
C GLU A 138 -12.53 -10.70 -3.41
N VAL A 139 -12.07 -11.96 -3.30
CA VAL A 139 -12.19 -12.73 -2.04
C VAL A 139 -11.33 -12.06 -0.97
N ARG A 140 -10.07 -11.71 -1.30
CA ARG A 140 -9.17 -11.01 -0.38
C ARG A 140 -9.75 -9.66 0.05
N ASN A 141 -10.16 -8.85 -0.91
CA ASN A 141 -10.74 -7.53 -0.65
C ASN A 141 -11.96 -7.60 0.28
N ARG A 142 -12.88 -8.55 -0.01
CA ARG A 142 -14.06 -8.78 0.83
C ARG A 142 -13.70 -9.24 2.24
N THR A 143 -12.68 -10.10 2.38
CA THR A 143 -12.24 -10.58 3.70
C THR A 143 -11.63 -9.45 4.52
N ILE A 144 -10.77 -8.64 3.91
CA ILE A 144 -10.13 -7.50 4.57
C ILE A 144 -11.17 -6.44 4.96
N THR A 145 -12.14 -6.13 4.11
CA THR A 145 -13.20 -5.17 4.46
C THR A 145 -14.16 -5.70 5.52
N LYS A 146 -14.41 -7.01 5.58
CA LYS A 146 -15.12 -7.65 6.71
C LYS A 146 -14.34 -7.57 8.03
N ALA A 147 -13.01 -7.46 7.96
CA ALA A 147 -12.17 -7.20 9.13
C ALA A 147 -12.17 -5.74 9.57
N GLY A 148 -12.97 -4.86 8.95
CA GLY A 148 -13.07 -3.44 9.26
C GLY A 148 -11.97 -2.57 8.65
N TRP A 149 -11.19 -3.09 7.71
CA TRP A 149 -10.13 -2.36 7.05
C TRP A 149 -10.60 -1.78 5.71
N ILE A 150 -10.14 -0.58 5.41
CA ILE A 150 -10.24 0.00 4.07
C ILE A 150 -9.19 -0.69 3.20
N VAL A 151 -9.53 -1.00 1.94
CA VAL A 151 -8.55 -1.48 0.96
C VAL A 151 -8.32 -0.37 -0.07
N VAL A 152 -7.05 0.00 -0.28
CA VAL A 152 -6.63 0.94 -1.33
C VAL A 152 -5.64 0.22 -2.23
N ARG A 153 -5.96 0.10 -3.51
CA ARG A 153 -5.10 -0.57 -4.49
C ARG A 153 -4.62 0.42 -5.54
N PHE A 154 -3.33 0.46 -5.75
CA PHE A 154 -2.68 1.20 -6.83
C PHE A 154 -2.13 0.24 -7.87
N SER A 155 -2.02 0.66 -9.11
CA SER A 155 -1.17 -0.07 -10.04
C SER A 155 0.31 0.08 -9.63
N GLU A 156 1.12 -0.93 -9.92
CA GLU A 156 2.56 -0.85 -9.67
C GLU A 156 3.19 0.37 -10.38
N ARG A 157 2.70 0.70 -11.58
CA ARG A 157 3.15 1.89 -12.30
C ARG A 157 2.83 3.19 -11.58
N GLN A 158 1.60 3.33 -11.03
CA GLN A 158 1.27 4.50 -10.19
C GLN A 158 2.20 4.61 -8.99
N SER A 159 2.36 3.52 -8.25
CA SER A 159 3.24 3.49 -7.07
C SER A 159 4.69 3.74 -7.41
N PHE A 160 5.15 3.36 -8.60
CA PHE A 160 6.51 3.54 -9.04
C PHE A 160 6.78 4.93 -9.62
N ASP A 161 5.94 5.41 -10.55
CA ASP A 161 6.14 6.70 -11.24
C ASP A 161 5.65 7.91 -10.43
N ASN A 162 4.58 7.73 -9.63
CA ASN A 162 3.85 8.80 -8.96
C ASN A 162 3.67 8.52 -7.46
N THR A 163 4.68 7.99 -6.80
CA THR A 163 4.60 7.49 -5.41
C THR A 163 4.09 8.52 -4.42
N ILE A 164 4.61 9.76 -4.48
CA ILE A 164 4.18 10.81 -3.55
C ILE A 164 2.71 11.21 -3.79
N ASN A 165 2.25 11.14 -5.04
CA ASN A 165 0.85 11.38 -5.42
C ASN A 165 -0.08 10.26 -4.92
N CYS A 166 0.42 9.01 -4.86
CA CYS A 166 -0.29 7.89 -4.23
C CYS A 166 -0.47 8.14 -2.73
N LEU A 167 0.58 8.57 -2.03
CA LEU A 167 0.51 8.92 -0.60
C LEU A 167 -0.44 10.11 -0.36
N ARG A 168 -0.42 11.12 -1.23
CA ARG A 168 -1.40 12.22 -1.17
C ARG A 168 -2.83 11.68 -1.31
N TYR A 169 -3.08 10.78 -2.25
CA TYR A 169 -4.39 10.16 -2.43
C TYR A 169 -4.84 9.39 -1.16
N VAL A 170 -3.93 8.65 -0.51
CA VAL A 170 -4.24 7.97 0.75
C VAL A 170 -4.65 8.97 1.82
N TYR A 171 -3.93 10.09 1.97
CA TYR A 171 -4.31 11.12 2.94
C TYR A 171 -5.62 11.81 2.61
N ASP A 172 -5.92 12.08 1.34
CA ASP A 172 -7.22 12.64 0.94
C ASP A 172 -8.36 11.67 1.26
N MET A 173 -8.14 10.36 1.09
CA MET A 173 -9.09 9.33 1.49
C MET A 173 -9.25 9.30 3.03
N ILE A 174 -8.16 9.32 3.82
CA ILE A 174 -8.21 9.38 5.29
C ILE A 174 -9.00 10.61 5.74
N ARG A 175 -8.71 11.78 5.19
CA ARG A 175 -9.42 13.04 5.53
C ARG A 175 -10.88 13.05 5.11
N SER A 176 -11.24 12.25 4.12
CA SER A 176 -12.64 12.11 3.71
C SER A 176 -13.49 11.32 4.69
N VAL A 177 -12.86 10.51 5.55
CA VAL A 177 -13.52 9.76 6.64
C VAL A 177 -13.31 10.43 8.01
N ASN A 178 -12.23 11.19 8.16
CA ASN A 178 -11.98 12.03 9.35
C ASN A 178 -11.30 13.36 8.93
N PRO A 179 -12.07 14.46 8.77
CA PRO A 179 -11.52 15.76 8.36
C PRO A 179 -10.53 16.39 9.32
N ASP A 180 -10.51 15.98 10.59
CA ASP A 180 -9.62 16.54 11.62
C ASP A 180 -8.17 16.09 11.46
N ILE A 181 -7.93 15.08 10.63
CA ILE A 181 -6.57 14.61 10.34
C ILE A 181 -5.83 15.63 9.49
N VAL A 182 -4.69 16.11 10.02
CA VAL A 182 -3.87 17.11 9.37
C VAL A 182 -3.11 16.49 8.18
N LEU A 183 -3.16 17.17 7.04
CA LEU A 183 -2.33 16.81 5.89
C LEU A 183 -0.88 17.17 6.19
N PRO A 184 0.10 16.25 6.03
CA PRO A 184 1.51 16.57 6.18
C PRO A 184 1.96 17.66 5.20
N ASN A 185 2.77 18.62 5.66
CA ASN A 185 3.24 19.76 4.86
C ASN A 185 3.89 19.32 3.54
N CYS A 186 4.62 18.19 3.54
CA CYS A 186 5.24 17.65 2.32
C CYS A 186 4.24 17.21 1.24
N LEU A 187 2.96 17.09 1.58
CA LEU A 187 1.88 16.70 0.67
C LEU A 187 0.96 17.87 0.29
N GLU A 188 1.07 19.06 0.90
CA GLU A 188 0.12 20.16 0.68
C GLU A 188 0.01 20.59 -0.79
N HIS A 189 1.13 20.63 -1.50
CA HIS A 189 1.20 21.05 -2.91
C HIS A 189 1.30 19.88 -3.89
N VAL A 190 1.09 18.65 -3.40
CA VAL A 190 1.10 17.45 -4.22
C VAL A 190 -0.32 17.13 -4.68
N ALA A 191 -0.55 17.03 -5.98
CA ALA A 191 -1.81 16.53 -6.49
C ALA A 191 -1.98 15.03 -6.18
N PRO A 192 -3.21 14.54 -5.93
CA PRO A 192 -3.43 13.09 -5.83
C PRO A 192 -3.12 12.42 -7.17
N VAL A 193 -2.77 11.14 -7.12
CA VAL A 193 -2.49 10.36 -8.34
C VAL A 193 -3.73 10.30 -9.23
N SER A 194 -3.53 10.44 -10.53
CA SER A 194 -4.60 10.36 -11.51
C SER A 194 -5.14 8.93 -11.65
N ALA A 195 -6.44 8.83 -11.93
CA ALA A 195 -7.05 7.54 -12.19
C ALA A 195 -6.55 6.93 -13.50
N GLU A 196 -6.40 5.60 -13.51
CA GLU A 196 -6.10 4.82 -14.71
C GLU A 196 -6.93 3.54 -14.75
N PRO A 197 -7.26 3.00 -15.97
CA PRO A 197 -8.05 1.79 -16.08
C PRO A 197 -7.37 0.58 -15.44
N ARG A 198 -8.12 -0.21 -14.66
CA ARG A 198 -7.69 -1.53 -14.23
C ARG A 198 -7.71 -2.51 -15.41
N TRP A 199 -6.76 -3.43 -15.41
CA TRP A 199 -6.70 -4.46 -16.45
C TRP A 199 -7.62 -5.64 -16.14
N ASN A 200 -8.22 -6.21 -17.16
CA ASN A 200 -8.81 -7.55 -17.13
C ASN A 200 -7.72 -8.60 -17.44
N TYR A 201 -8.07 -9.88 -17.35
CA TYR A 201 -7.14 -10.99 -17.62
C TYR A 201 -6.48 -10.90 -19.01
N LYS A 202 -7.27 -10.60 -20.05
CA LYS A 202 -6.76 -10.49 -21.44
C LYS A 202 -5.73 -9.35 -21.55
N ARG A 203 -6.02 -8.20 -20.95
CA ARG A 203 -5.09 -7.06 -20.96
C ARG A 203 -3.84 -7.34 -20.14
N ALA A 204 -3.95 -7.98 -18.97
CA ALA A 204 -2.81 -8.38 -18.15
C ALA A 204 -1.89 -9.35 -18.91
N LYS A 205 -2.46 -10.30 -19.66
CA LYS A 205 -1.70 -11.22 -20.52
C LYS A 205 -0.98 -10.47 -21.66
N GLN A 206 -1.62 -9.48 -22.28
CA GLN A 206 -0.99 -8.64 -23.30
C GLN A 206 0.17 -7.83 -22.71
N LEU A 207 -0.02 -7.21 -21.53
CA LEU A 207 1.02 -6.47 -20.84
C LEU A 207 2.23 -7.34 -20.49
N ALA A 208 2.01 -8.63 -20.18
CA ALA A 208 3.09 -9.60 -19.98
C ALA A 208 3.87 -9.86 -21.26
N SER A 209 3.17 -10.07 -22.40
CA SER A 209 3.82 -10.25 -23.71
C SER A 209 4.63 -9.02 -24.14
N ASP A 210 4.16 -7.83 -23.80
CA ASP A 210 4.79 -6.56 -24.17
C ASP A 210 5.94 -6.18 -23.23
N ASN A 211 6.22 -6.98 -22.20
CA ASN A 211 7.19 -6.65 -21.14
C ASN A 211 6.94 -5.28 -20.48
N TYR A 212 5.68 -4.89 -20.33
CA TYR A 212 5.24 -3.58 -19.87
C TYR A 212 5.94 -3.08 -18.59
N ARG A 213 6.20 -3.98 -17.63
CA ARG A 213 6.88 -3.61 -16.37
C ARG A 213 8.29 -3.07 -16.60
N LEU A 214 8.99 -3.53 -17.63
CA LEU A 214 10.34 -3.03 -17.95
C LEU A 214 10.33 -1.58 -18.44
N GLU A 215 9.21 -1.08 -18.99
CA GLU A 215 9.11 0.30 -19.48
C GLU A 215 9.32 1.33 -18.37
N TYR A 216 8.76 1.10 -17.18
CA TYR A 216 8.91 2.02 -16.04
C TYR A 216 10.03 1.62 -15.08
N MET A 217 10.31 0.34 -14.89
CA MET A 217 11.38 -0.12 -13.99
C MET A 217 12.78 0.29 -14.45
N ASN A 218 13.02 0.37 -15.77
CA ASN A 218 14.31 0.78 -16.31
C ASN A 218 14.58 2.29 -16.22
N LYS A 219 13.56 3.11 -15.96
CA LYS A 219 13.66 4.57 -15.98
C LYS A 219 14.29 5.19 -14.73
N LYS A 220 14.31 4.48 -13.58
CA LYS A 220 14.75 5.06 -12.30
C LYS A 220 16.05 4.46 -11.77
N ILE A 221 17.11 5.25 -11.81
CA ILE A 221 18.43 4.92 -11.23
C ILE A 221 18.31 4.68 -9.70
N GLU A 222 17.44 5.42 -9.03
CA GLU A 222 17.19 5.31 -7.58
C GLU A 222 16.69 3.92 -7.17
N TRP A 223 15.88 3.27 -8.00
CA TRP A 223 15.43 1.89 -7.79
C TRP A 223 16.58 0.87 -7.85
N LYS A 224 17.52 1.06 -8.77
CA LYS A 224 18.72 0.19 -8.85
C LYS A 224 19.56 0.29 -7.60
N ILE A 225 19.68 1.51 -7.04
CA ILE A 225 20.38 1.76 -5.78
C ILE A 225 19.64 1.10 -4.62
N TYR A 226 18.32 1.26 -4.53
CA TYR A 226 17.50 0.61 -3.51
C TYR A 226 17.66 -0.91 -3.54
N ASN A 227 17.51 -1.56 -4.69
CA ASN A 227 17.68 -3.01 -4.82
C ASN A 227 19.08 -3.51 -4.47
N SER A 228 20.14 -2.73 -4.74
CA SER A 228 21.51 -3.13 -4.37
C SER A 228 21.72 -3.18 -2.86
N PHE A 229 20.91 -2.48 -2.07
CA PHE A 229 20.99 -2.47 -0.61
C PHE A 229 20.06 -3.45 0.10
N PHE A 230 18.97 -3.87 -0.55
CA PHE A 230 17.95 -4.73 0.07
C PHE A 230 17.84 -6.13 -0.56
N SER A 231 18.64 -6.44 -1.58
CA SER A 231 18.68 -7.75 -2.26
C SER A 231 19.76 -8.70 -1.72
N ILE A 232 20.31 -8.42 -0.52
CA ILE A 232 21.30 -9.26 0.16
C ILE A 232 20.64 -10.03 1.30
#